data_5f266762d47a1383f903c1ec7d779fc8
#
_entry.id   5f266762d47a1383f903c1ec7d779fc8
#
_cell.length_a   1.000
_cell.length_b   1.000
_cell.length_c   1.000
_cell.angle_alpha   90.00
_cell.angle_beta   90.00
_cell.angle_gamma   90.00
#
_symmetry.space_group_name_H-M   'P 1'
#
loop_
_entity.id
_entity.type
_entity.pdbx_description
1 polymer ?
#
loop_
_entity_poly.entity_id
_entity_poly.type
_entity_poly.pdbx_seq_one_letter_code
_entity_poly.pdbx_strand_id
1 'polypeptide(L)'
;DATNLNDVMLTVADPNESVSYFQRALGDAPDRIDHQRGLASSLVRAKRAPEAVSAWQTVTRHPDATDVDRVDLADAHIRANQWKEAEAVLDRIPPTHETYKRYRLEAMIADSNREWKKADSFYETAAGLTTKPAGVMNNWGYSKLTRGEFKSAERLFGDAIRQDQKLFTAKNNLVLARGAQRNYELPVIPMDQVERAQLLHTLGLSAVKQGDVETAKTLLRAAIETHPQPFEAAVRSLRALEVN
;
A
#
# COMPACT_ATOMS: atom_id res chain seq x y z
N ASP A 1 -19.54 25.22 -12.99
CA ASP A 1 -18.19 25.08 -13.60
C ASP A 1 -17.81 23.63 -13.73
N ALA A 2 -17.61 23.16 -14.97
CA ALA A 2 -17.27 21.74 -15.25
C ALA A 2 -15.98 21.30 -14.55
N THR A 3 -15.00 22.18 -14.40
CA THR A 3 -13.72 21.90 -13.73
C THR A 3 -13.93 21.56 -12.25
N ASN A 4 -14.79 22.31 -11.56
CA ASN A 4 -15.09 22.05 -10.15
C ASN A 4 -15.83 20.71 -9.97
N LEU A 5 -16.73 20.36 -10.91
CA LEU A 5 -17.44 19.10 -10.86
C LEU A 5 -16.50 17.90 -11.10
N ASN A 6 -15.58 18.01 -12.05
CA ASN A 6 -14.57 16.98 -12.28
C ASN A 6 -13.74 16.69 -11.02
N ASP A 7 -13.29 17.75 -10.31
CA ASP A 7 -12.53 17.63 -9.07
C ASP A 7 -13.35 16.94 -7.95
N VAL A 8 -14.62 17.31 -7.81
CA VAL A 8 -15.53 16.66 -6.85
C VAL A 8 -15.69 15.16 -7.17
N MET A 9 -15.91 14.84 -8.46
CA MET A 9 -16.04 13.45 -8.89
C MET A 9 -14.76 12.64 -8.63
N LEU A 10 -13.58 13.25 -8.79
CA LEU A 10 -12.30 12.59 -8.56
C LEU A 10 -11.92 12.43 -7.09
N THR A 11 -12.41 13.28 -6.20
CA THR A 11 -11.94 13.35 -4.81
C THR A 11 -12.97 12.88 -3.78
N VAL A 12 -14.25 13.17 -3.98
CA VAL A 12 -15.31 13.01 -2.96
C VAL A 12 -16.35 11.97 -3.35
N ALA A 13 -16.74 11.91 -4.64
CA ALA A 13 -17.79 11.02 -5.11
C ALA A 13 -17.44 9.53 -4.97
N ASP A 14 -18.45 8.68 -4.91
CA ASP A 14 -18.27 7.23 -5.01
C ASP A 14 -17.49 6.88 -6.30
N PRO A 15 -16.50 5.98 -6.22
CA PRO A 15 -15.69 5.64 -7.39
C PRO A 15 -16.47 5.16 -8.60
N ASN A 16 -17.55 4.37 -8.43
CA ASN A 16 -18.36 3.88 -9.55
C ASN A 16 -19.27 4.98 -10.11
N GLU A 17 -19.77 5.87 -9.28
CA GLU A 17 -20.47 7.08 -9.75
C GLU A 17 -19.55 7.96 -10.60
N SER A 18 -18.31 8.13 -10.14
CA SER A 18 -17.26 8.85 -10.87
C SER A 18 -16.98 8.22 -12.23
N VAL A 19 -16.84 6.89 -12.29
CA VAL A 19 -16.68 6.14 -13.56
C VAL A 19 -17.85 6.45 -14.51
N SER A 20 -19.08 6.32 -14.04
CA SER A 20 -20.28 6.57 -14.84
C SER A 20 -20.37 8.02 -15.34
N TYR A 21 -19.95 8.97 -14.51
CA TYR A 21 -19.89 10.38 -14.88
C TYR A 21 -18.94 10.62 -16.06
N PHE A 22 -17.67 10.15 -15.93
CA PHE A 22 -16.68 10.35 -16.99
C PHE A 22 -16.98 9.55 -18.25
N GLN A 23 -17.63 8.39 -18.16
CA GLN A 23 -18.11 7.66 -19.33
C GLN A 23 -19.14 8.46 -20.12
N ARG A 24 -20.10 9.10 -19.45
CA ARG A 24 -21.07 9.98 -20.11
C ARG A 24 -20.39 11.21 -20.73
N ALA A 25 -19.49 11.85 -19.97
CA ALA A 25 -18.75 13.02 -20.46
C ALA A 25 -17.92 12.72 -21.72
N LEU A 26 -17.36 11.52 -21.80
CA LEU A 26 -16.63 11.04 -22.99
C LEU A 26 -17.57 10.68 -24.17
N GLY A 27 -18.83 10.32 -23.90
CA GLY A 27 -19.84 10.18 -24.94
C GLY A 27 -20.09 11.49 -25.70
N ASP A 28 -20.06 12.61 -24.99
CA ASP A 28 -20.26 13.95 -25.55
C ASP A 28 -18.97 14.55 -26.16
N ALA A 29 -17.81 14.21 -25.59
CA ALA A 29 -16.50 14.77 -25.96
C ALA A 29 -15.39 13.69 -25.84
N PRO A 30 -15.29 12.74 -26.79
CA PRO A 30 -14.42 11.58 -26.68
C PRO A 30 -12.92 11.92 -26.66
N ASP A 31 -12.52 13.02 -27.29
CA ASP A 31 -11.11 13.41 -27.41
C ASP A 31 -10.61 14.30 -26.24
N ARG A 32 -11.45 14.55 -25.22
CA ARG A 32 -11.04 15.35 -24.08
C ARG A 32 -10.16 14.55 -23.13
N ILE A 33 -8.87 14.83 -23.13
CA ILE A 33 -7.87 14.14 -22.30
C ILE A 33 -8.16 14.24 -20.79
N ASP A 34 -8.70 15.37 -20.32
CA ASP A 34 -9.07 15.53 -18.91
C ASP A 34 -10.20 14.56 -18.50
N HIS A 35 -11.16 14.29 -19.37
CA HIS A 35 -12.20 13.29 -19.13
C HIS A 35 -11.63 11.85 -19.24
N GLN A 36 -10.71 11.62 -20.18
CA GLN A 36 -10.02 10.32 -20.29
C GLN A 36 -9.19 10.02 -19.03
N ARG A 37 -8.42 11.01 -18.52
CA ARG A 37 -7.70 10.93 -17.24
C ARG A 37 -8.65 10.71 -16.06
N GLY A 38 -9.78 11.42 -16.05
CA GLY A 38 -10.82 11.28 -15.04
C GLY A 38 -11.39 9.87 -14.98
N LEU A 39 -11.73 9.29 -16.13
CA LEU A 39 -12.21 7.91 -16.23
C LEU A 39 -11.16 6.92 -15.71
N ALA A 40 -9.92 7.02 -16.17
CA ALA A 40 -8.84 6.13 -15.80
C ALA A 40 -8.55 6.16 -14.30
N SER A 41 -8.48 7.37 -13.71
CA SER A 41 -8.29 7.55 -12.26
C SER A 41 -9.46 7.00 -11.44
N SER A 42 -10.69 7.18 -11.92
CA SER A 42 -11.90 6.66 -11.26
C SER A 42 -11.92 5.13 -11.26
N LEU A 43 -11.49 4.50 -12.35
CA LEU A 43 -11.37 3.04 -12.47
C LEU A 43 -10.32 2.49 -11.49
N VAL A 44 -9.20 3.20 -11.29
CA VAL A 44 -8.20 2.84 -10.26
C VAL A 44 -8.83 2.92 -8.85
N ARG A 45 -9.56 4.00 -8.55
CA ARG A 45 -10.26 4.15 -7.25
C ARG A 45 -11.32 3.07 -7.05
N ALA A 46 -12.03 2.69 -8.11
CA ALA A 46 -13.04 1.63 -8.11
C ALA A 46 -12.42 0.20 -8.05
N LYS A 47 -11.09 0.08 -8.01
CA LYS A 47 -10.35 -1.19 -8.00
C LYS A 47 -10.62 -2.07 -9.24
N ARG A 48 -10.95 -1.45 -10.36
CA ARG A 48 -11.20 -2.09 -11.65
C ARG A 48 -9.92 -2.06 -12.49
N ALA A 49 -8.88 -2.76 -12.02
CA ALA A 49 -7.52 -2.64 -12.54
C ALA A 49 -7.37 -2.95 -14.04
N PRO A 50 -7.96 -4.02 -14.62
CA PRO A 50 -7.84 -4.26 -16.06
C PRO A 50 -8.45 -3.15 -16.92
N GLU A 51 -9.58 -2.60 -16.50
CA GLU A 51 -10.23 -1.48 -17.20
C GLU A 51 -9.44 -0.19 -17.05
N ALA A 52 -8.83 0.03 -15.87
CA ALA A 52 -7.94 1.17 -15.63
C ALA A 52 -6.71 1.13 -16.56
N VAL A 53 -6.12 -0.03 -16.78
CA VAL A 53 -5.03 -0.22 -17.76
C VAL A 53 -5.48 0.21 -19.15
N SER A 54 -6.61 -0.28 -19.62
CA SER A 54 -7.14 0.09 -20.95
C SER A 54 -7.41 1.58 -21.07
N ALA A 55 -7.97 2.20 -20.02
CA ALA A 55 -8.26 3.63 -20.00
C ALA A 55 -6.95 4.45 -20.00
N TRP A 56 -5.95 4.10 -19.19
CA TRP A 56 -4.65 4.77 -19.19
C TRP A 56 -3.87 4.56 -20.51
N GLN A 57 -4.01 3.40 -21.16
CA GLN A 57 -3.45 3.20 -22.50
C GLN A 57 -4.08 4.17 -23.53
N THR A 58 -5.37 4.46 -23.42
CA THR A 58 -6.02 5.47 -24.26
C THR A 58 -5.45 6.86 -23.99
N VAL A 59 -5.31 7.26 -22.71
CA VAL A 59 -4.70 8.54 -22.33
C VAL A 59 -3.29 8.66 -22.89
N THR A 60 -2.46 7.64 -22.76
CA THR A 60 -1.05 7.70 -23.20
C THR A 60 -0.86 7.74 -24.72
N ARG A 61 -1.89 7.45 -25.51
CA ARG A 61 -1.91 7.63 -26.98
C ARG A 61 -2.35 9.02 -27.40
N HIS A 62 -2.94 9.79 -26.49
CA HIS A 62 -3.39 11.14 -26.81
C HIS A 62 -2.20 12.06 -27.10
N PRO A 63 -2.29 13.00 -28.08
CA PRO A 63 -1.19 13.93 -28.41
C PRO A 63 -0.69 14.76 -27.21
N ASP A 64 -1.59 15.10 -26.28
CA ASP A 64 -1.27 15.89 -25.09
C ASP A 64 -0.89 15.02 -23.87
N ALA A 65 -0.60 13.75 -24.08
CA ALA A 65 -0.15 12.88 -23.00
C ALA A 65 1.25 13.26 -22.52
N THR A 66 1.44 13.13 -21.20
CA THR A 66 2.69 13.49 -20.51
C THR A 66 3.34 12.27 -19.86
N ASP A 67 4.55 12.44 -19.32
CA ASP A 67 5.21 11.38 -18.55
C ASP A 67 4.49 11.08 -17.24
N VAL A 68 3.72 12.02 -16.68
CA VAL A 68 2.81 11.75 -15.56
C VAL A 68 1.78 10.67 -15.92
N ASP A 69 1.17 10.77 -17.09
CA ASP A 69 0.18 9.79 -17.57
C ASP A 69 0.83 8.40 -17.77
N ARG A 70 2.08 8.36 -18.22
CA ARG A 70 2.83 7.10 -18.35
C ARG A 70 3.15 6.46 -17.01
N VAL A 71 3.47 7.27 -16.00
CA VAL A 71 3.63 6.78 -14.62
C VAL A 71 2.31 6.21 -14.08
N ASP A 72 1.19 6.88 -14.37
CA ASP A 72 -0.14 6.40 -13.97
C ASP A 72 -0.52 5.10 -14.68
N LEU A 73 -0.15 4.93 -15.95
CA LEU A 73 -0.30 3.67 -16.68
C LEU A 73 0.51 2.55 -16.00
N ALA A 74 1.75 2.81 -15.61
CA ALA A 74 2.58 1.83 -14.91
C ALA A 74 1.97 1.42 -13.56
N ASP A 75 1.42 2.37 -12.80
CA ASP A 75 0.67 2.08 -11.55
C ASP A 75 -0.54 1.17 -11.82
N ALA A 76 -1.32 1.45 -12.87
CA ALA A 76 -2.44 0.62 -13.27
C ALA A 76 -2.00 -0.81 -13.64
N HIS A 77 -0.90 -0.97 -14.39
CA HIS A 77 -0.33 -2.28 -14.69
C HIS A 77 0.08 -3.05 -13.43
N ILE A 78 0.74 -2.40 -12.45
CA ILE A 78 1.09 -3.04 -11.18
C ILE A 78 -0.17 -3.52 -10.43
N ARG A 79 -1.22 -2.70 -10.38
CA ARG A 79 -2.50 -3.07 -9.77
C ARG A 79 -3.20 -4.23 -10.47
N ALA A 80 -2.97 -4.39 -11.77
CA ALA A 80 -3.44 -5.52 -12.56
C ALA A 80 -2.49 -6.73 -12.49
N ASN A 81 -1.45 -6.70 -11.64
CA ASN A 81 -0.41 -7.74 -11.54
C ASN A 81 0.40 -7.95 -12.83
N GLN A 82 0.52 -6.90 -13.65
CA GLN A 82 1.25 -6.89 -14.92
C GLN A 82 2.60 -6.19 -14.74
N TRP A 83 3.49 -6.83 -14.01
CA TRP A 83 4.77 -6.24 -13.57
C TRP A 83 5.73 -5.92 -14.72
N LYS A 84 5.82 -6.81 -15.72
CA LYS A 84 6.68 -6.64 -16.90
C LYS A 84 6.22 -5.48 -17.78
N GLU A 85 4.93 -5.35 -17.95
CA GLU A 85 4.31 -4.25 -18.69
C GLU A 85 4.55 -2.91 -17.98
N ALA A 86 4.43 -2.89 -16.66
CA ALA A 86 4.73 -1.71 -15.86
C ALA A 86 6.20 -1.29 -16.01
N GLU A 87 7.13 -2.22 -15.90
CA GLU A 87 8.57 -1.98 -16.09
C GLU A 87 8.85 -1.41 -17.49
N ALA A 88 8.30 -2.03 -18.54
CA ALA A 88 8.47 -1.57 -19.91
C ALA A 88 7.92 -0.16 -20.16
N VAL A 89 6.90 0.27 -19.43
CA VAL A 89 6.38 1.65 -19.49
C VAL A 89 7.36 2.61 -18.80
N LEU A 90 7.83 2.29 -17.60
CA LEU A 90 8.75 3.14 -16.84
C LEU A 90 10.10 3.30 -17.53
N ASP A 91 10.63 2.26 -18.18
CA ASP A 91 11.87 2.29 -18.93
C ASP A 91 11.89 3.30 -20.10
N ARG A 92 10.72 3.68 -20.58
CA ARG A 92 10.56 4.68 -21.66
C ARG A 92 10.45 6.11 -21.16
N ILE A 93 10.34 6.32 -19.86
CA ILE A 93 10.21 7.65 -19.25
C ILE A 93 11.62 8.26 -19.12
N PRO A 94 11.83 9.51 -19.57
CA PRO A 94 13.14 10.15 -19.45
C PRO A 94 13.67 10.18 -18.02
N PRO A 95 14.98 10.04 -17.79
CA PRO A 95 15.58 10.11 -16.45
C PRO A 95 15.29 11.43 -15.73
N THR A 96 15.04 12.50 -16.47
CA THR A 96 14.73 13.84 -15.94
C THR A 96 13.35 13.93 -15.28
N HIS A 97 12.47 12.95 -15.47
CA HIS A 97 11.17 12.89 -14.82
C HIS A 97 11.30 12.28 -13.42
N GLU A 98 11.86 13.06 -12.49
CA GLU A 98 12.15 12.65 -11.12
C GLU A 98 10.97 12.97 -10.20
N THR A 99 10.04 12.03 -10.04
CA THR A 99 8.88 12.18 -9.16
C THR A 99 8.82 11.08 -8.09
N TYR A 100 8.24 11.42 -6.94
CA TYR A 100 7.98 10.48 -5.86
C TYR A 100 7.23 9.22 -6.36
N LYS A 101 6.15 9.42 -7.13
CA LYS A 101 5.33 8.30 -7.63
C LYS A 101 6.14 7.37 -8.52
N ARG A 102 6.91 7.93 -9.47
CA ARG A 102 7.77 7.13 -10.34
C ARG A 102 8.73 6.26 -9.54
N TYR A 103 9.54 6.86 -8.66
CA TYR A 103 10.55 6.11 -7.91
C TYR A 103 9.95 5.09 -6.95
N ARG A 104 8.78 5.37 -6.38
CA ARG A 104 8.04 4.39 -5.60
C ARG A 104 7.65 3.17 -6.43
N LEU A 105 7.18 3.35 -7.66
CA LEU A 105 6.84 2.26 -8.57
C LEU A 105 8.08 1.49 -9.04
N GLU A 106 9.17 2.20 -9.36
CA GLU A 106 10.47 1.59 -9.69
C GLU A 106 10.97 0.68 -8.55
N ALA A 107 10.85 1.14 -7.30
CA ALA A 107 11.20 0.35 -6.14
C ALA A 107 10.36 -0.93 -6.01
N MET A 108 9.04 -0.82 -6.22
CA MET A 108 8.13 -1.97 -6.17
C MET A 108 8.44 -2.99 -7.27
N ILE A 109 8.79 -2.54 -8.47
CA ILE A 109 9.20 -3.41 -9.58
C ILE A 109 10.52 -4.11 -9.25
N ALA A 110 11.51 -3.36 -8.77
CA ALA A 110 12.79 -3.93 -8.36
C ALA A 110 12.61 -4.98 -7.24
N ASP A 111 11.71 -4.75 -6.29
CA ASP A 111 11.32 -5.74 -5.27
C ASP A 111 10.73 -7.01 -5.90
N SER A 112 9.81 -6.85 -6.85
CA SER A 112 9.18 -8.00 -7.53
C SER A 112 10.21 -8.84 -8.30
N ASN A 113 11.25 -8.19 -8.82
CA ASN A 113 12.37 -8.81 -9.53
C ASN A 113 13.47 -9.33 -8.58
N ARG A 114 13.34 -9.10 -7.26
CA ARG A 114 14.36 -9.40 -6.24
C ARG A 114 15.69 -8.66 -6.46
N GLU A 115 15.65 -7.51 -7.09
CA GLU A 115 16.79 -6.61 -7.29
C GLU A 115 16.98 -5.70 -6.06
N TRP A 116 17.32 -6.32 -4.92
CA TRP A 116 17.24 -5.69 -3.59
C TRP A 116 18.01 -4.37 -3.45
N LYS A 117 19.22 -4.30 -3.98
CA LYS A 117 20.02 -3.06 -3.93
C LYS A 117 19.38 -1.93 -4.74
N LYS A 118 18.81 -2.27 -5.88
CA LYS A 118 18.09 -1.32 -6.75
C LYS A 118 16.80 -0.86 -6.08
N ALA A 119 16.05 -1.79 -5.48
CA ALA A 119 14.85 -1.47 -4.70
C ALA A 119 15.17 -0.49 -3.55
N ASP A 120 16.20 -0.78 -2.75
CA ASP A 120 16.62 0.09 -1.64
C ASP A 120 16.98 1.50 -2.13
N SER A 121 17.74 1.62 -3.22
CA SER A 121 18.09 2.91 -3.81
C SER A 121 16.87 3.69 -4.27
N PHE A 122 15.90 3.04 -4.91
CA PHE A 122 14.67 3.69 -5.35
C PHE A 122 13.76 4.08 -4.19
N TYR A 123 13.64 3.26 -3.15
CA TYR A 123 12.89 3.62 -1.94
C TYR A 123 13.51 4.83 -1.24
N GLU A 124 14.83 4.88 -1.10
CA GLU A 124 15.54 6.01 -0.51
C GLU A 124 15.29 7.30 -1.30
N THR A 125 15.41 7.24 -2.62
CA THR A 125 15.15 8.37 -3.52
C THR A 125 13.69 8.83 -3.40
N ALA A 126 12.74 7.91 -3.43
CA ALA A 126 11.32 8.23 -3.30
C ALA A 126 11.03 8.89 -1.94
N ALA A 127 11.61 8.40 -0.86
CA ALA A 127 11.44 8.99 0.47
C ALA A 127 11.96 10.44 0.54
N GLY A 128 13.04 10.75 -0.19
CA GLY A 128 13.59 12.10 -0.30
C GLY A 128 12.77 13.07 -1.16
N LEU A 129 11.90 12.56 -2.02
CA LEU A 129 11.07 13.36 -2.94
C LEU A 129 9.66 13.69 -2.41
N THR A 130 9.36 13.37 -1.16
CA THR A 130 8.06 13.63 -0.57
C THR A 130 8.19 14.26 0.82
N THR A 131 7.23 15.12 1.16
CA THR A 131 7.08 15.66 2.53
C THR A 131 6.26 14.73 3.43
N LYS A 132 5.71 13.63 2.89
CA LYS A 132 4.91 12.62 3.61
C LYS A 132 5.47 11.21 3.36
N PRO A 133 6.67 10.90 3.88
CA PRO A 133 7.38 9.66 3.54
C PRO A 133 6.87 8.41 4.27
N ALA A 134 5.91 8.51 5.20
CA ALA A 134 5.45 7.39 6.02
C ALA A 134 5.06 6.15 5.19
N GLY A 135 4.29 6.34 4.13
CA GLY A 135 3.84 5.24 3.25
C GLY A 135 4.98 4.54 2.53
N VAL A 136 5.93 5.29 1.97
CA VAL A 136 7.08 4.70 1.27
C VAL A 136 8.06 4.05 2.23
N MET A 137 8.26 4.61 3.42
CA MET A 137 9.07 4.00 4.48
C MET A 137 8.46 2.68 4.95
N ASN A 138 7.13 2.62 5.10
CA ASN A 138 6.43 1.37 5.40
C ASN A 138 6.62 0.32 4.30
N ASN A 139 6.51 0.68 3.03
CA ASN A 139 6.73 -0.23 1.92
C ASN A 139 8.18 -0.74 1.88
N TRP A 140 9.14 0.15 2.09
CA TRP A 140 10.55 -0.22 2.19
C TRP A 140 10.84 -1.15 3.37
N GLY A 141 10.26 -0.84 4.54
CA GLY A 141 10.31 -1.72 5.71
C GLY A 141 9.73 -3.10 5.44
N TYR A 142 8.62 -3.17 4.70
CA TYR A 142 8.01 -4.44 4.29
C TYR A 142 8.92 -5.24 3.32
N SER A 143 9.56 -4.56 2.37
CA SER A 143 10.61 -5.15 1.53
C SER A 143 11.73 -5.77 2.38
N LYS A 144 12.24 -5.04 3.38
CA LYS A 144 13.23 -5.56 4.33
C LYS A 144 12.73 -6.76 5.14
N LEU A 145 11.49 -6.70 5.62
CA LEU A 145 10.84 -7.78 6.37
C LEU A 145 10.78 -9.08 5.56
N THR A 146 10.34 -9.00 4.30
CA THR A 146 10.22 -10.18 3.42
C THR A 146 11.57 -10.82 3.07
N ARG A 147 12.65 -10.05 3.14
CA ARG A 147 14.03 -10.51 2.94
C ARG A 147 14.71 -11.06 4.22
N GLY A 148 14.02 -11.00 5.36
CA GLY A 148 14.58 -11.40 6.66
C GLY A 148 15.50 -10.36 7.30
N GLU A 149 15.57 -9.15 6.76
CA GLU A 149 16.35 -8.04 7.32
C GLU A 149 15.55 -7.32 8.45
N PHE A 150 15.20 -8.07 9.50
CA PHE A 150 14.21 -7.68 10.51
C PHE A 150 14.58 -6.39 11.26
N LYS A 151 15.85 -6.21 11.65
CA LYS A 151 16.29 -4.98 12.36
C LYS A 151 16.15 -3.73 11.47
N SER A 152 16.50 -3.84 10.20
CA SER A 152 16.30 -2.76 9.23
C SER A 152 14.83 -2.46 9.00
N ALA A 153 13.99 -3.51 8.94
CA ALA A 153 12.54 -3.37 8.84
C ALA A 153 11.96 -2.64 10.06
N GLU A 154 12.33 -3.04 11.28
CA GLU A 154 11.88 -2.36 12.51
C GLU A 154 12.23 -0.87 12.52
N ARG A 155 13.44 -0.52 12.10
CA ARG A 155 13.85 0.89 12.01
C ARG A 155 12.95 1.67 11.04
N LEU A 156 12.73 1.15 9.84
CA LEU A 156 11.90 1.81 8.82
C LEU A 156 10.43 1.93 9.24
N PHE A 157 9.86 0.90 9.89
CA PHE A 157 8.51 0.99 10.44
C PHE A 157 8.44 2.02 11.59
N GLY A 158 9.45 2.06 12.44
CA GLY A 158 9.55 3.09 13.49
C GLY A 158 9.63 4.51 12.90
N ASP A 159 10.41 4.69 11.82
CA ASP A 159 10.49 5.96 11.10
C ASP A 159 9.14 6.34 10.49
N ALA A 160 8.45 5.38 9.85
CA ALA A 160 7.11 5.59 9.30
C ALA A 160 6.10 6.03 10.37
N ILE A 161 6.11 5.39 11.54
CA ILE A 161 5.22 5.73 12.68
C ILE A 161 5.53 7.13 13.23
N ARG A 162 6.82 7.54 13.27
CA ARG A 162 7.20 8.90 13.66
C ARG A 162 6.66 9.96 12.70
N GLN A 163 6.60 9.65 11.41
CA GLN A 163 6.05 10.54 10.37
C GLN A 163 4.52 10.56 10.37
N ASP A 164 3.88 9.43 10.65
CA ASP A 164 2.42 9.31 10.74
C ASP A 164 2.03 8.30 11.82
N GLN A 165 1.67 8.82 13.00
CA GLN A 165 1.25 8.00 14.15
C GLN A 165 -0.09 7.28 13.94
N LYS A 166 -0.85 7.63 12.90
CA LYS A 166 -2.13 6.97 12.55
C LYS A 166 -1.96 5.83 11.55
N LEU A 167 -0.77 5.64 11.00
CA LEU A 167 -0.50 4.59 10.01
C LEU A 167 -0.45 3.21 10.70
N PHE A 168 -1.63 2.64 10.95
CA PHE A 168 -1.75 1.34 11.64
C PHE A 168 -0.98 0.21 10.92
N THR A 169 -0.90 0.25 9.58
CA THR A 169 -0.14 -0.75 8.81
C THR A 169 1.33 -0.80 9.23
N ALA A 170 1.95 0.35 9.50
CA ALA A 170 3.35 0.40 9.96
C ALA A 170 3.49 -0.17 11.39
N LYS A 171 2.53 0.10 12.28
CA LYS A 171 2.49 -0.48 13.63
C LYS A 171 2.37 -2.01 13.58
N ASN A 172 1.47 -2.52 12.75
CA ASN A 172 1.28 -3.94 12.54
C ASN A 172 2.53 -4.61 11.95
N ASN A 173 3.14 -4.00 10.94
CA ASN A 173 4.36 -4.51 10.34
C ASN A 173 5.55 -4.49 11.31
N LEU A 174 5.61 -3.50 12.20
CA LEU A 174 6.63 -3.45 13.26
C LEU A 174 6.53 -4.67 14.19
N VAL A 175 5.33 -5.02 14.65
CA VAL A 175 5.15 -6.18 15.52
C VAL A 175 5.36 -7.50 14.76
N LEU A 176 5.06 -7.57 13.46
CA LEU A 176 5.43 -8.70 12.61
C LEU A 176 6.96 -8.90 12.55
N ALA A 177 7.71 -7.82 12.35
CA ALA A 177 9.19 -7.88 12.32
C ALA A 177 9.76 -8.32 13.66
N ARG A 178 9.20 -7.85 14.77
CA ARG A 178 9.58 -8.27 16.13
C ARG A 178 9.22 -9.73 16.40
N GLY A 179 8.00 -10.13 16.08
CA GLY A 179 7.52 -11.51 16.25
C GLY A 179 8.33 -12.52 15.45
N ALA A 180 8.81 -12.17 14.26
CA ALA A 180 9.72 -13.00 13.47
C ALA A 180 11.06 -13.26 14.17
N GLN A 181 11.45 -12.41 15.11
CA GLN A 181 12.64 -12.55 15.97
C GLN A 181 12.30 -13.10 17.36
N ARG A 182 11.12 -13.65 17.56
CA ARG A 182 10.59 -14.13 18.86
C ARG A 182 10.53 -13.05 19.95
N ASN A 183 10.49 -11.78 19.55
CA ASN A 183 10.22 -10.67 20.45
C ASN A 183 8.72 -10.36 20.44
N TYR A 184 8.00 -10.81 21.45
CA TYR A 184 6.54 -10.73 21.56
C TYR A 184 6.07 -9.57 22.46
N GLU A 185 6.97 -8.67 22.83
CA GLU A 185 6.62 -7.47 23.58
C GLU A 185 6.03 -6.39 22.65
N LEU A 186 4.96 -5.76 23.10
CA LEU A 186 4.41 -4.60 22.39
C LEU A 186 5.45 -3.46 22.39
N PRO A 187 5.67 -2.83 21.22
CA PRO A 187 6.54 -1.67 21.16
C PRO A 187 5.94 -0.47 21.91
N VAL A 188 6.80 0.41 22.40
CA VAL A 188 6.40 1.69 23.01
C VAL A 188 6.11 2.69 21.87
N ILE A 189 4.90 2.66 21.36
CA ILE A 189 4.39 3.53 20.28
C ILE A 189 2.99 4.02 20.62
N PRO A 190 2.54 5.16 20.07
CA PRO A 190 1.15 5.59 20.21
C PRO A 190 0.18 4.52 19.68
N MET A 191 -0.78 4.10 20.49
CA MET A 191 -1.83 3.17 20.08
C MET A 191 -3.07 3.35 20.99
N ASP A 192 -4.24 3.24 20.39
CA ASP A 192 -5.49 3.13 21.15
C ASP A 192 -5.75 1.69 21.62
N GLN A 193 -6.85 1.49 22.32
CA GLN A 193 -7.21 0.18 22.88
C GLN A 193 -7.52 -0.87 21.80
N VAL A 194 -8.15 -0.47 20.70
CA VAL A 194 -8.46 -1.36 19.59
C VAL A 194 -7.18 -1.75 18.86
N GLU A 195 -6.33 -0.78 18.54
CA GLU A 195 -5.02 -1.02 17.94
C GLU A 195 -4.18 -1.97 18.81
N ARG A 196 -4.14 -1.72 20.13
CA ARG A 196 -3.44 -2.58 21.08
C ARG A 196 -3.91 -4.04 21.01
N ALA A 197 -5.21 -4.26 20.99
CA ALA A 197 -5.78 -5.60 20.87
C ALA A 197 -5.40 -6.27 19.53
N GLN A 198 -5.46 -5.52 18.44
CA GLN A 198 -5.08 -6.01 17.10
C GLN A 198 -3.59 -6.37 17.03
N LEU A 199 -2.73 -5.55 17.62
CA LEU A 199 -1.28 -5.82 17.65
C LEU A 199 -0.95 -7.03 18.53
N LEU A 200 -1.62 -7.21 19.66
CA LEU A 200 -1.52 -8.44 20.50
C LEU A 200 -1.96 -9.68 19.72
N HIS A 201 -3.03 -9.60 18.95
CA HIS A 201 -3.48 -10.69 18.08
C HIS A 201 -2.40 -11.03 17.02
N THR A 202 -1.83 -10.03 16.37
CA THR A 202 -0.74 -10.22 15.37
C THR A 202 0.49 -10.88 16.02
N LEU A 203 0.89 -10.46 17.23
CA LEU A 203 1.98 -11.11 17.97
C LEU A 203 1.64 -12.55 18.34
N GLY A 204 0.39 -12.82 18.74
CA GLY A 204 -0.09 -14.18 19.01
C GLY A 204 0.05 -15.10 17.79
N LEU A 205 -0.38 -14.62 16.62
CA LEU A 205 -0.21 -15.35 15.36
C LEU A 205 1.26 -15.55 14.98
N SER A 206 2.11 -14.55 15.26
CA SER A 206 3.56 -14.68 15.07
C SER A 206 4.15 -15.74 15.97
N ALA A 207 3.73 -15.83 17.24
CA ALA A 207 4.17 -16.85 18.17
C ALA A 207 3.73 -18.25 17.72
N VAL A 208 2.51 -18.41 17.20
CA VAL A 208 2.05 -19.67 16.57
C VAL A 208 3.02 -20.08 15.46
N LYS A 209 3.33 -19.16 14.56
CA LYS A 209 4.23 -19.40 13.43
C LYS A 209 5.64 -19.82 13.87
N GLN A 210 6.10 -19.34 15.02
CA GLN A 210 7.39 -19.68 15.60
C GLN A 210 7.35 -20.97 16.46
N GLY A 211 6.19 -21.57 16.65
CA GLY A 211 6.00 -22.76 17.50
C GLY A 211 5.90 -22.46 19.00
N ASP A 212 5.79 -21.19 19.40
CA ASP A 212 5.71 -20.75 20.79
C ASP A 212 4.24 -20.73 21.27
N VAL A 213 3.62 -21.91 21.31
CA VAL A 213 2.17 -22.09 21.47
C VAL A 213 1.62 -21.50 22.79
N GLU A 214 2.32 -21.68 23.91
CA GLU A 214 1.86 -21.14 25.20
C GLU A 214 1.93 -19.62 25.24
N THR A 215 2.97 -19.03 24.66
CA THR A 215 3.07 -17.59 24.46
C THR A 215 1.95 -17.09 23.56
N ALA A 216 1.66 -17.82 22.47
CA ALA A 216 0.55 -17.47 21.56
C ALA A 216 -0.79 -17.44 22.29
N LYS A 217 -1.11 -18.45 23.10
CA LYS A 217 -2.35 -18.49 23.90
C LYS A 217 -2.45 -17.30 24.86
N THR A 218 -1.36 -16.97 25.54
CA THR A 218 -1.31 -15.81 26.44
C THR A 218 -1.57 -14.51 25.71
N LEU A 219 -0.94 -14.29 24.57
CA LEU A 219 -1.13 -13.09 23.74
C LEU A 219 -2.55 -12.99 23.16
N LEU A 220 -3.13 -14.11 22.72
CA LEU A 220 -4.49 -14.15 22.20
C LEU A 220 -5.52 -13.86 23.28
N ARG A 221 -5.35 -14.39 24.52
CA ARG A 221 -6.20 -14.04 25.66
C ARG A 221 -6.10 -12.55 25.98
N ALA A 222 -4.90 -12.01 26.03
CA ALA A 222 -4.68 -10.58 26.24
C ALA A 222 -5.36 -9.73 25.14
N ALA A 223 -5.30 -10.17 23.87
CA ALA A 223 -6.00 -9.49 22.77
C ALA A 223 -7.53 -9.45 22.99
N ILE A 224 -8.11 -10.58 23.40
CA ILE A 224 -9.57 -10.70 23.68
C ILE A 224 -9.95 -9.79 24.84
N GLU A 225 -9.21 -9.80 25.93
CA GLU A 225 -9.48 -8.99 27.12
C GLU A 225 -9.29 -7.49 26.88
N THR A 226 -8.34 -7.11 26.02
CA THR A 226 -8.03 -5.72 25.69
C THR A 226 -9.07 -5.09 24.76
N HIS A 227 -9.66 -5.85 23.87
CA HIS A 227 -10.59 -5.30 22.88
C HIS A 227 -11.91 -4.87 23.55
N PRO A 228 -12.41 -3.64 23.27
CA PRO A 228 -13.64 -3.13 23.91
C PRO A 228 -14.92 -3.83 23.47
N GLN A 229 -14.87 -4.62 22.42
CA GLN A 229 -15.97 -5.43 21.87
C GLN A 229 -15.51 -6.87 21.66
N PRO A 230 -16.43 -7.84 21.46
CA PRO A 230 -16.04 -9.21 21.15
C PRO A 230 -15.06 -9.29 19.96
N PHE A 231 -13.88 -9.88 20.19
CA PHE A 231 -12.83 -9.98 19.18
C PHE A 231 -12.79 -11.38 18.56
N GLU A 232 -13.77 -11.65 17.70
CA GLU A 232 -14.02 -12.97 17.12
C GLU A 232 -12.78 -13.60 16.43
N ALA A 233 -11.93 -12.80 15.79
CA ALA A 233 -10.72 -13.31 15.14
C ALA A 233 -9.75 -13.91 16.17
N ALA A 234 -9.52 -13.22 17.29
CA ALA A 234 -8.65 -13.71 18.35
C ALA A 234 -9.25 -14.93 19.06
N VAL A 235 -10.59 -14.93 19.29
CA VAL A 235 -11.31 -16.08 19.86
C VAL A 235 -11.16 -17.33 18.99
N ARG A 236 -11.34 -17.21 17.67
CA ARG A 236 -11.15 -18.33 16.74
C ARG A 236 -9.72 -18.84 16.76
N SER A 237 -8.73 -17.93 16.77
CA SER A 237 -7.33 -18.30 16.82
C SER A 237 -6.98 -19.06 18.10
N LEU A 238 -7.49 -18.60 19.26
CA LEU A 238 -7.26 -19.26 20.55
C LEU A 238 -7.89 -20.66 20.58
N ARG A 239 -9.15 -20.79 20.16
CA ARG A 239 -9.85 -22.08 20.10
C ARG A 239 -9.09 -23.12 19.27
N ALA A 240 -8.55 -22.70 18.13
CA ALA A 240 -7.76 -23.59 17.27
C ALA A 240 -6.52 -24.16 17.97
N LEU A 241 -5.97 -23.46 18.97
CA LEU A 241 -4.83 -23.91 19.76
C LEU A 241 -5.21 -24.74 21.00
N GLU A 242 -6.48 -24.71 21.43
CA GLU A 242 -6.97 -25.45 22.60
C GLU A 242 -7.52 -26.84 22.25
N VAL A 243 -7.82 -27.08 20.98
CA VAL A 243 -8.38 -28.36 20.49
C VAL A 243 -7.31 -29.38 20.12
N ASN A 244 -6.05 -28.97 20.05
CA ASN A 244 -4.90 -29.82 19.81
C ASN A 244 -4.09 -30.05 21.10
#